data_5b2d01c078d0ebd7e62b753c78b4467e
#
_entry.id   5b2d01c078d0ebd7e62b753c78b4467e
#
_cell.length_a   1.000
_cell.length_b   1.000
_cell.length_c   1.000
_cell.angle_alpha   90.00
_cell.angle_beta   90.00
_cell.angle_gamma   90.00
#
_symmetry.space_group_name_H-M   'P 1'
#
loop_
_entity.id
_entity.type
_entity.pdbx_description
1 polymer ?
#
loop_
_entity_poly.entity_id
_entity_poly.type
_entity_poly.pdbx_seq_one_letter_code
_entity_poly.pdbx_strand_id
1 'polypeptide(L)'
;MTKPREALPAELARRAAAAGSMDALKASGAFDELMAQIDSGQLELDGKDGFIQQLIKASLERGLQAELSGHLGYDKGDPIGRFLPNSRNGSYPKTLGTSAGDVDQAVPRDREGSFTPHLVPKGARRTGGLDDMIISLYAGGMTVRDIAHHLESTLGTELSHETISKITDEVLDEVLEWQKRPLEPLYPILYLDAIIIKVRDGHQVQNRAAHIAVGVDMEGIKHVLGIWVEASEGAKFWAGVCAELANRGVKDVLIVCCDGLTGFPEAVAATWPAATVQTCVVHLIRASMRFIGYQDRKKVASALRPVYTAPTADAAQDALDAFEASDLGRKYPATVRTWRNGWEKFIPFLAFPPPVRRIIYTTNAIESLNYQLRKIIKNRGHFPNDQAAVKLLWLAICNIEDKRASDRAKLEGRTRDNRSKTVNKLIEGTFTQGWSEALGVLVLNYPDRLGPYLNR
;
A
#
# COMPACT_ATOMS: atom_id res chain seq x y z
N MET A 1 10.00 18.73 -12.99
CA MET A 1 8.88 19.52 -12.41
C MET A 1 7.56 19.09 -13.05
N THR A 2 6.93 18.05 -12.54
CA THR A 2 5.56 17.65 -12.90
C THR A 2 4.62 18.48 -12.06
N LYS A 3 3.82 19.33 -12.71
CA LYS A 3 2.78 20.14 -12.08
C LYS A 3 1.83 19.25 -11.26
N PRO A 4 1.41 19.68 -10.04
CA PRO A 4 0.39 18.95 -9.29
C PRO A 4 -0.87 18.87 -10.15
N ARG A 5 -1.43 17.67 -10.29
CA ARG A 5 -2.73 17.48 -10.97
C ARG A 5 -3.79 18.21 -10.14
N GLU A 6 -4.30 19.30 -10.70
CA GLU A 6 -5.53 19.92 -10.22
C GLU A 6 -6.66 18.91 -10.28
N ALA A 7 -7.51 18.87 -9.26
CA ALA A 7 -8.72 18.06 -9.27
C ALA A 7 -9.51 18.36 -10.55
N LEU A 8 -9.98 17.31 -11.24
CA LEU A 8 -10.74 17.48 -12.47
C LEU A 8 -11.93 18.44 -12.23
N PRO A 9 -12.17 19.41 -13.11
CA PRO A 9 -13.26 20.38 -12.95
C PRO A 9 -14.62 19.74 -12.63
N ALA A 10 -14.88 18.54 -13.16
CA ALA A 10 -16.09 17.78 -12.91
C ALA A 10 -16.22 17.27 -11.46
N GLU A 11 -15.12 16.98 -10.76
CA GLU A 11 -15.15 16.52 -9.37
C GLU A 11 -15.39 17.67 -8.40
N LEU A 12 -14.76 18.80 -8.64
CA LEU A 12 -15.02 20.04 -7.89
C LEU A 12 -16.47 20.51 -8.08
N ALA A 13 -16.99 20.41 -9.31
CA ALA A 13 -18.37 20.71 -9.60
C ALA A 13 -19.36 19.78 -8.88
N ARG A 14 -19.07 18.49 -8.79
CA ARG A 14 -19.90 17.52 -8.05
C ARG A 14 -19.89 17.80 -6.55
N ARG A 15 -18.75 18.14 -5.95
CA ARG A 15 -18.64 18.51 -4.54
C ARG A 15 -19.40 19.79 -4.22
N ALA A 16 -19.27 20.81 -5.08
CA ALA A 16 -19.98 22.06 -4.94
C ALA A 16 -21.50 21.86 -5.08
N ALA A 17 -21.94 21.05 -6.04
CA ALA A 17 -23.34 20.69 -6.21
C ALA A 17 -23.91 19.94 -5.02
N ALA A 18 -23.16 18.99 -4.43
CA ALA A 18 -23.59 18.25 -3.24
C ALA A 18 -23.69 19.18 -2.00
N ALA A 19 -22.72 20.09 -1.81
CA ALA A 19 -22.77 21.09 -0.74
C ALA A 19 -23.96 22.04 -0.91
N GLY A 20 -24.18 22.56 -2.13
CA GLY A 20 -25.31 23.45 -2.45
C GLY A 20 -26.67 22.76 -2.26
N SER A 21 -26.76 21.46 -2.58
CA SER A 21 -27.98 20.68 -2.33
C SER A 21 -28.26 20.49 -0.84
N MET A 22 -27.23 20.29 -0.02
CA MET A 22 -27.38 20.19 1.43
C MET A 22 -27.79 21.56 2.05
N ASP A 23 -27.19 22.65 1.57
CA ASP A 23 -27.54 24.00 2.04
C ASP A 23 -28.99 24.36 1.64
N ALA A 24 -29.43 23.97 0.45
CA ALA A 24 -30.83 24.12 0.03
C ALA A 24 -31.80 23.30 0.89
N LEU A 25 -31.42 22.06 1.23
CA LEU A 25 -32.20 21.20 2.12
C LEU A 25 -32.34 21.80 3.52
N LYS A 26 -31.29 22.36 4.07
CA LYS A 26 -31.31 23.10 5.36
C LYS A 26 -32.17 24.36 5.27
N ALA A 27 -32.00 25.15 4.21
CA ALA A 27 -32.76 26.37 4.02
C ALA A 27 -34.27 26.14 3.83
N SER A 28 -34.68 24.98 3.34
CA SER A 28 -36.10 24.62 3.20
C SER A 28 -36.76 24.17 4.51
N GLY A 29 -36.00 23.98 5.59
CA GLY A 29 -36.49 23.42 6.86
C GLY A 29 -36.71 21.91 6.87
N ALA A 30 -36.65 21.25 5.71
CA ALA A 30 -36.83 19.79 5.60
C ALA A 30 -35.74 19.00 6.33
N PHE A 31 -34.53 19.56 6.45
CA PHE A 31 -33.43 18.94 7.20
C PHE A 31 -33.75 18.95 8.72
N ASP A 32 -34.26 20.03 9.26
CA ASP A 32 -34.59 20.14 10.68
C ASP A 32 -35.77 19.22 11.04
N GLU A 33 -36.79 19.11 10.16
CA GLU A 33 -37.88 18.19 10.31
C GLU A 33 -37.42 16.72 10.30
N LEU A 34 -36.49 16.36 9.39
CA LEU A 34 -35.84 15.05 9.34
C LEU A 34 -35.08 14.74 10.63
N MET A 35 -34.27 15.71 11.12
CA MET A 35 -33.52 15.53 12.36
C MET A 35 -34.44 15.36 13.56
N ALA A 36 -35.56 16.08 13.64
CA ALA A 36 -36.54 15.92 14.70
C ALA A 36 -37.19 14.52 14.72
N GLN A 37 -37.41 13.91 13.54
CA GLN A 37 -37.90 12.53 13.43
C GLN A 37 -36.86 11.50 13.90
N ILE A 38 -35.56 11.74 13.59
CA ILE A 38 -34.46 10.90 14.06
C ILE A 38 -34.31 11.03 15.58
N ASP A 39 -34.29 12.25 16.12
CA ASP A 39 -34.12 12.52 17.54
C ASP A 39 -35.30 11.94 18.37
N SER A 40 -36.51 11.89 17.80
CA SER A 40 -37.67 11.28 18.42
C SER A 40 -37.73 9.75 18.32
N GLY A 41 -36.78 9.14 17.59
CA GLY A 41 -36.75 7.69 17.35
C GLY A 41 -37.83 7.18 16.39
N GLN A 42 -38.51 8.09 15.68
CA GLN A 42 -39.52 7.72 14.66
C GLN A 42 -38.87 7.30 13.34
N LEU A 43 -37.62 7.70 13.12
CA LEU A 43 -36.86 7.38 11.91
C LEU A 43 -35.46 6.90 12.30
N GLU A 44 -35.10 5.70 11.88
CA GLU A 44 -33.75 5.20 11.98
C GLU A 44 -32.87 5.74 10.82
N LEU A 45 -31.69 6.29 11.13
CA LEU A 45 -30.78 6.84 10.13
C LEU A 45 -30.13 5.73 9.30
N ASP A 46 -29.58 4.73 10.00
CA ASP A 46 -28.81 3.60 9.46
C ASP A 46 -29.54 2.28 9.66
N GLY A 47 -29.04 1.20 9.05
CA GLY A 47 -29.56 -0.16 9.22
C GLY A 47 -30.52 -0.58 8.09
N LYS A 48 -31.12 -1.76 8.27
CA LYS A 48 -32.06 -2.32 7.30
C LYS A 48 -33.34 -1.46 7.30
N ASP A 49 -33.70 -0.98 6.11
CA ASP A 49 -34.82 -0.06 5.91
C ASP A 49 -34.64 1.36 6.52
N GLY A 50 -33.41 1.71 6.96
CA GLY A 50 -33.06 3.04 7.45
C GLY A 50 -33.16 4.13 6.39
N PHE A 51 -33.20 5.39 6.84
CA PHE A 51 -33.38 6.55 5.97
C PHE A 51 -32.34 6.64 4.85
N ILE A 52 -31.05 6.37 5.13
CA ILE A 52 -29.99 6.42 4.13
C ILE A 52 -30.24 5.38 3.04
N GLN A 53 -30.67 4.18 3.40
CA GLN A 53 -30.99 3.12 2.46
C GLN A 53 -32.20 3.51 1.56
N GLN A 54 -33.24 4.10 2.16
CA GLN A 54 -34.40 4.60 1.42
C GLN A 54 -34.05 5.77 0.51
N LEU A 55 -33.14 6.65 0.91
CA LEU A 55 -32.64 7.75 0.09
C LEU A 55 -31.85 7.25 -1.12
N ILE A 56 -31.00 6.23 -0.91
CA ILE A 56 -30.25 5.58 -2.01
C ILE A 56 -31.25 4.95 -3.00
N LYS A 57 -32.25 4.22 -2.50
CA LYS A 57 -33.29 3.62 -3.31
C LYS A 57 -34.01 4.65 -4.19
N ALA A 58 -34.55 5.69 -3.57
CA ALA A 58 -35.29 6.75 -4.27
C ALA A 58 -34.40 7.46 -5.29
N SER A 59 -33.15 7.72 -4.97
CA SER A 59 -32.19 8.36 -5.88
C SER A 59 -31.89 7.49 -7.09
N LEU A 60 -31.67 6.19 -6.90
CA LEU A 60 -31.40 5.25 -7.97
C LEU A 60 -32.64 5.05 -8.88
N GLU A 61 -33.82 4.88 -8.29
CA GLU A 61 -35.07 4.73 -9.06
C GLU A 61 -35.34 5.99 -9.89
N ARG A 62 -35.14 7.19 -9.32
CA ARG A 62 -35.29 8.45 -10.05
C ARG A 62 -34.28 8.57 -11.19
N GLY A 63 -33.01 8.22 -10.93
CA GLY A 63 -31.95 8.22 -11.96
C GLY A 63 -32.26 7.25 -13.11
N LEU A 64 -32.70 6.04 -12.79
CA LEU A 64 -33.12 5.03 -13.78
C LEU A 64 -34.32 5.50 -14.62
N GLN A 65 -35.28 6.22 -14.00
CA GLN A 65 -36.41 6.81 -14.74
C GLN A 65 -35.94 7.93 -15.71
N ALA A 66 -34.98 8.75 -15.27
CA ALA A 66 -34.39 9.79 -16.12
C ALA A 66 -33.62 9.19 -17.30
N GLU A 67 -32.83 8.12 -17.05
CA GLU A 67 -32.14 7.40 -18.14
C GLU A 67 -33.13 6.81 -19.15
N LEU A 68 -34.22 6.20 -18.66
CA LEU A 68 -35.27 5.68 -19.57
C LEU A 68 -35.98 6.79 -20.33
N SER A 69 -36.24 7.97 -19.71
CA SER A 69 -36.80 9.13 -20.40
C SER A 69 -35.89 9.60 -21.53
N GLY A 70 -34.58 9.72 -21.26
CA GLY A 70 -33.56 10.06 -22.24
C GLY A 70 -33.50 9.06 -23.41
N HIS A 71 -33.60 7.75 -23.10
CA HIS A 71 -33.59 6.68 -24.10
C HIS A 71 -34.80 6.68 -24.97
N LEU A 72 -36.00 6.93 -24.41
CA LEU A 72 -37.28 6.95 -25.17
C LEU A 72 -37.57 8.29 -25.84
N GLY A 73 -36.92 9.38 -25.40
CA GLY A 73 -37.17 10.74 -25.92
C GLY A 73 -38.43 11.42 -25.35
N TYR A 74 -39.03 10.86 -24.29
CA TYR A 74 -40.21 11.45 -23.64
C TYR A 74 -40.31 11.09 -22.17
N ASP A 75 -40.94 11.95 -21.35
CA ASP A 75 -41.13 11.74 -19.93
C ASP A 75 -42.33 10.85 -19.57
N LYS A 76 -42.36 10.33 -18.34
CA LYS A 76 -43.47 9.51 -17.87
C LYS A 76 -44.75 10.33 -17.82
N GLY A 77 -45.77 9.87 -18.53
CA GLY A 77 -47.07 10.55 -18.63
C GLY A 77 -47.20 11.51 -19.83
N ASP A 78 -46.16 11.74 -20.61
CA ASP A 78 -46.21 12.57 -21.81
C ASP A 78 -47.06 11.91 -22.89
N PRO A 79 -48.10 12.61 -23.43
CA PRO A 79 -48.93 12.08 -24.48
C PRO A 79 -48.23 11.73 -25.80
N ILE A 80 -47.07 12.34 -26.06
CA ILE A 80 -46.22 12.09 -27.23
C ILE A 80 -45.77 10.62 -27.32
N GLY A 81 -45.61 9.96 -26.19
CA GLY A 81 -45.22 8.55 -26.11
C GLY A 81 -46.19 7.59 -26.82
N ARG A 82 -47.43 8.02 -27.10
CA ARG A 82 -48.42 7.23 -27.86
C ARG A 82 -48.11 7.17 -29.36
N PHE A 83 -47.30 8.08 -29.84
CA PHE A 83 -46.94 8.21 -31.24
C PHE A 83 -45.54 7.73 -31.58
N LEU A 84 -44.77 7.33 -30.55
CA LEU A 84 -43.41 6.83 -30.71
C LEU A 84 -43.37 5.30 -30.83
N PRO A 85 -42.40 4.73 -31.55
CA PRO A 85 -42.32 3.30 -31.82
C PRO A 85 -42.07 2.46 -30.55
N ASN A 86 -41.30 2.98 -29.61
CA ASN A 86 -40.97 2.30 -28.37
C ASN A 86 -41.69 2.95 -27.16
N SER A 87 -42.02 2.17 -26.19
CA SER A 87 -42.79 2.64 -25.00
C SER A 87 -42.31 2.02 -23.72
N ARG A 88 -42.60 2.66 -22.57
CA ARG A 88 -42.34 2.13 -21.24
C ARG A 88 -43.11 0.82 -21.04
N ASN A 89 -42.44 -0.19 -20.46
CA ASN A 89 -43.01 -1.52 -20.25
C ASN A 89 -42.84 -2.01 -18.77
N GLY A 90 -43.25 -1.15 -17.84
CA GLY A 90 -43.16 -1.46 -16.43
C GLY A 90 -41.73 -1.52 -15.90
N SER A 91 -41.55 -2.26 -14.80
CA SER A 91 -40.25 -2.49 -14.15
C SER A 91 -40.16 -3.92 -13.65
N TYR A 92 -38.96 -4.35 -13.34
CA TYR A 92 -38.72 -5.61 -12.66
C TYR A 92 -37.97 -5.37 -11.34
N PRO A 93 -38.24 -6.18 -10.29
CA PRO A 93 -37.56 -6.06 -9.02
C PRO A 93 -36.10 -6.55 -9.15
N LYS A 94 -35.19 -5.85 -8.49
CA LYS A 94 -33.77 -6.19 -8.42
C LYS A 94 -33.18 -5.73 -7.09
N THR A 95 -32.59 -6.66 -6.34
CA THR A 95 -31.82 -6.32 -5.15
C THR A 95 -30.41 -5.93 -5.54
N LEU A 96 -29.92 -4.81 -5.00
CA LEU A 96 -28.60 -4.27 -5.26
C LEU A 96 -27.86 -4.06 -3.91
N GLY A 97 -26.75 -4.75 -3.72
CA GLY A 97 -25.86 -4.53 -2.57
C GLY A 97 -25.20 -3.15 -2.66
N THR A 98 -25.38 -2.33 -1.63
CA THR A 98 -24.78 -0.99 -1.53
C THR A 98 -23.92 -0.86 -0.28
N SER A 99 -23.18 0.25 -0.17
CA SER A 99 -22.43 0.58 1.05
C SER A 99 -23.33 0.86 2.29
N ALA A 100 -24.64 0.97 2.09
CA ALA A 100 -25.65 1.14 3.14
C ALA A 100 -26.55 -0.11 3.31
N GLY A 101 -26.13 -1.27 2.78
CA GLY A 101 -26.89 -2.51 2.79
C GLY A 101 -27.61 -2.81 1.47
N ASP A 102 -28.38 -3.88 1.46
CA ASP A 102 -29.12 -4.34 0.29
C ASP A 102 -30.35 -3.46 0.05
N VAL A 103 -30.50 -2.99 -1.19
CA VAL A 103 -31.59 -2.11 -1.62
C VAL A 103 -32.42 -2.78 -2.72
N ASP A 104 -33.68 -3.00 -2.46
CA ASP A 104 -34.62 -3.50 -3.45
C ASP A 104 -35.11 -2.37 -4.34
N GLN A 105 -34.92 -2.52 -5.65
CA GLN A 105 -35.23 -1.50 -6.64
C GLN A 105 -36.16 -2.00 -7.72
N ALA A 106 -36.92 -1.08 -8.28
CA ALA A 106 -37.72 -1.30 -9.48
C ALA A 106 -36.97 -0.77 -10.71
N VAL A 107 -36.25 -1.65 -11.42
CA VAL A 107 -35.51 -1.27 -12.64
C VAL A 107 -36.51 -1.17 -13.80
N PRO A 108 -36.67 0.02 -14.42
CA PRO A 108 -37.62 0.22 -15.51
C PRO A 108 -37.12 -0.45 -16.81
N ARG A 109 -38.05 -0.76 -17.69
CA ARG A 109 -37.75 -1.35 -18.99
C ARG A 109 -38.66 -0.75 -20.10
N ASP A 110 -38.19 -0.81 -21.29
CA ASP A 110 -38.94 -0.46 -22.50
C ASP A 110 -39.57 -1.71 -23.12
N ARG A 111 -40.45 -1.48 -24.09
CA ARG A 111 -41.20 -2.55 -24.77
C ARG A 111 -40.33 -3.36 -25.71
N GLU A 112 -39.35 -2.74 -26.34
CA GLU A 112 -38.45 -3.38 -27.29
C GLU A 112 -37.26 -4.09 -26.58
N GLY A 113 -37.04 -3.86 -25.28
CA GLY A 113 -35.93 -4.43 -24.51
C GLY A 113 -34.58 -3.84 -24.91
N SER A 114 -34.55 -2.70 -25.57
CA SER A 114 -33.36 -2.00 -26.06
C SER A 114 -32.68 -1.15 -24.97
N PHE A 115 -33.42 -0.81 -23.91
CA PHE A 115 -32.89 0.00 -22.80
C PHE A 115 -31.85 -0.77 -21.97
N THR A 116 -30.68 -0.18 -21.86
CA THR A 116 -29.61 -0.68 -20.98
C THR A 116 -29.20 0.44 -20.02
N PRO A 117 -29.61 0.35 -18.72
CA PRO A 117 -29.29 1.38 -17.75
C PRO A 117 -27.80 1.44 -17.45
N HIS A 118 -27.23 2.65 -17.31
CA HIS A 118 -25.85 2.90 -16.92
C HIS A 118 -25.69 2.90 -15.38
N LEU A 119 -26.67 3.44 -14.65
CA LEU A 119 -26.63 3.50 -13.17
C LEU A 119 -26.65 2.10 -12.53
N VAL A 120 -27.42 1.18 -13.12
CA VAL A 120 -27.54 -0.20 -12.67
C VAL A 120 -27.39 -1.14 -13.86
N PRO A 121 -26.18 -1.40 -14.34
CA PRO A 121 -25.95 -2.22 -15.53
C PRO A 121 -26.62 -3.58 -15.46
N LYS A 122 -26.95 -4.13 -16.63
CA LYS A 122 -27.54 -5.47 -16.73
C LYS A 122 -26.60 -6.50 -16.09
N GLY A 123 -27.09 -7.29 -15.12
CA GLY A 123 -26.26 -8.24 -14.37
C GLY A 123 -25.56 -7.70 -13.12
N ALA A 124 -25.46 -6.38 -12.92
CA ALA A 124 -24.89 -5.82 -11.70
C ALA A 124 -25.73 -6.24 -10.46
N ARG A 125 -25.07 -6.74 -9.44
CA ARG A 125 -25.68 -7.11 -8.17
C ARG A 125 -25.22 -6.22 -7.01
N ARG A 126 -24.23 -5.35 -7.24
CA ARG A 126 -23.62 -4.47 -6.23
C ARG A 126 -23.29 -3.12 -6.86
N THR A 127 -23.16 -2.12 -5.98
CA THR A 127 -22.56 -0.82 -6.36
C THR A 127 -21.04 -0.89 -6.14
N GLY A 128 -20.26 -0.11 -6.91
CA GLY A 128 -18.81 -0.02 -6.73
C GLY A 128 -18.38 0.41 -5.32
N GLY A 129 -19.24 1.13 -4.59
CA GLY A 129 -18.95 1.50 -3.19
C GLY A 129 -18.88 0.33 -2.23
N LEU A 130 -19.63 -0.75 -2.45
CA LEU A 130 -19.53 -1.96 -1.65
C LEU A 130 -18.26 -2.75 -1.98
N ASP A 131 -17.91 -2.86 -3.26
CA ASP A 131 -16.68 -3.53 -3.69
C ASP A 131 -15.44 -2.78 -3.17
N ASP A 132 -15.42 -1.46 -3.20
CA ASP A 132 -14.38 -0.61 -2.59
C ASP A 132 -14.25 -0.84 -1.07
N MET A 133 -15.38 -0.98 -0.36
CA MET A 133 -15.39 -1.28 1.08
C MET A 133 -14.76 -2.66 1.35
N ILE A 134 -15.14 -3.67 0.58
CA ILE A 134 -14.60 -5.02 0.70
C ILE A 134 -13.08 -5.03 0.49
N ILE A 135 -12.61 -4.35 -0.55
CA ILE A 135 -11.16 -4.21 -0.84
C ILE A 135 -10.45 -3.50 0.31
N SER A 136 -11.05 -2.45 0.89
CA SER A 136 -10.48 -1.70 2.03
C SER A 136 -10.38 -2.57 3.29
N LEU A 137 -11.43 -3.33 3.62
CA LEU A 137 -11.44 -4.25 4.77
C LEU A 137 -10.39 -5.37 4.58
N TYR A 138 -10.30 -5.90 3.35
CA TYR A 138 -9.29 -6.89 2.99
C TYR A 138 -7.87 -6.34 3.14
N ALA A 139 -7.61 -5.13 2.65
CA ALA A 139 -6.32 -4.44 2.78
C ALA A 139 -5.96 -4.13 4.24
N GLY A 140 -6.96 -3.95 5.12
CA GLY A 140 -6.80 -3.84 6.58
C GLY A 140 -6.42 -5.14 7.28
N GLY A 141 -6.44 -6.28 6.56
CA GLY A 141 -6.02 -7.60 7.08
C GLY A 141 -7.17 -8.53 7.46
N MET A 142 -8.43 -8.15 7.25
CA MET A 142 -9.57 -9.04 7.51
C MET A 142 -9.55 -10.23 6.55
N THR A 143 -9.88 -11.42 7.06
CA THR A 143 -10.06 -12.59 6.20
C THR A 143 -11.36 -12.47 5.40
N VAL A 144 -11.50 -13.24 4.34
CA VAL A 144 -12.74 -13.31 3.54
C VAL A 144 -13.95 -13.67 4.43
N ARG A 145 -13.74 -14.53 5.43
CA ARG A 145 -14.80 -14.92 6.40
C ARG A 145 -15.18 -13.78 7.34
N ASP A 146 -14.18 -13.06 7.85
CA ASP A 146 -14.42 -11.91 8.73
C ASP A 146 -15.15 -10.81 7.97
N ILE A 147 -14.81 -10.59 6.69
CA ILE A 147 -15.50 -9.62 5.83
C ILE A 147 -16.97 -10.05 5.62
N ALA A 148 -17.22 -11.31 5.27
CA ALA A 148 -18.59 -11.82 5.11
C ALA A 148 -19.42 -11.59 6.37
N HIS A 149 -18.90 -11.99 7.54
CA HIS A 149 -19.57 -11.78 8.82
C HIS A 149 -19.77 -10.30 9.16
N HIS A 150 -18.78 -9.46 8.86
CA HIS A 150 -18.89 -8.01 9.09
C HIS A 150 -19.99 -7.39 8.23
N LEU A 151 -20.07 -7.73 6.94
CA LEU A 151 -21.11 -7.22 6.04
C LEU A 151 -22.51 -7.69 6.46
N GLU A 152 -22.65 -8.95 6.82
CA GLU A 152 -23.89 -9.51 7.31
C GLU A 152 -24.36 -8.81 8.61
N SER A 153 -23.46 -8.70 9.60
CA SER A 153 -23.79 -8.14 10.92
C SER A 153 -24.02 -6.61 10.89
N THR A 154 -23.36 -5.88 9.99
CA THR A 154 -23.38 -4.41 9.97
C THR A 154 -24.35 -3.84 8.94
N LEU A 155 -24.41 -4.47 7.76
CA LEU A 155 -25.19 -3.99 6.61
C LEU A 155 -26.38 -4.90 6.27
N GLY A 156 -26.51 -6.07 6.91
CA GLY A 156 -27.49 -7.08 6.54
C GLY A 156 -27.27 -7.67 5.13
N THR A 157 -26.07 -7.50 4.57
CA THR A 157 -25.72 -7.96 3.21
C THR A 157 -25.01 -9.30 3.29
N GLU A 158 -25.63 -10.35 2.76
CA GLU A 158 -25.04 -11.68 2.68
C GLU A 158 -24.23 -11.85 1.38
N LEU A 159 -22.92 -12.07 1.50
CA LEU A 159 -22.05 -12.39 0.39
C LEU A 159 -21.31 -13.70 0.63
N SER A 160 -21.26 -14.54 -0.39
CA SER A 160 -20.46 -15.77 -0.31
C SER A 160 -18.95 -15.45 -0.28
N HIS A 161 -18.19 -16.32 0.37
CA HIS A 161 -16.72 -16.20 0.42
C HIS A 161 -16.09 -16.17 -0.97
N GLU A 162 -16.67 -16.89 -1.93
CA GLU A 162 -16.23 -16.90 -3.33
C GLU A 162 -16.46 -15.53 -3.99
N THR A 163 -17.59 -14.88 -3.72
CA THR A 163 -17.88 -13.54 -4.23
C THR A 163 -16.90 -12.52 -3.70
N ILE A 164 -16.63 -12.53 -2.40
CA ILE A 164 -15.63 -11.64 -1.77
C ILE A 164 -14.22 -11.91 -2.33
N SER A 165 -13.87 -13.18 -2.53
CA SER A 165 -12.59 -13.54 -3.15
C SER A 165 -12.48 -12.94 -4.57
N LYS A 166 -13.52 -13.10 -5.40
CA LYS A 166 -13.55 -12.54 -6.77
C LYS A 166 -13.40 -11.02 -6.76
N ILE A 167 -14.12 -10.31 -5.89
CA ILE A 167 -14.00 -8.85 -5.77
C ILE A 167 -12.55 -8.44 -5.43
N THR A 168 -11.95 -9.14 -4.48
CA THR A 168 -10.56 -8.85 -4.10
C THR A 168 -9.55 -9.31 -5.16
N ASP A 169 -9.90 -10.25 -6.03
CA ASP A 169 -9.04 -10.72 -7.13
C ASP A 169 -9.04 -9.74 -8.32
N GLU A 170 -10.03 -8.87 -8.44
CA GLU A 170 -10.07 -7.81 -9.47
C GLU A 170 -8.86 -6.86 -9.41
N VAL A 171 -8.21 -6.74 -8.25
CA VAL A 171 -6.98 -5.94 -8.11
C VAL A 171 -5.71 -6.63 -8.63
N LEU A 172 -5.77 -7.91 -9.03
CA LEU A 172 -4.59 -8.65 -9.46
C LEU A 172 -3.94 -8.10 -10.72
N ASP A 173 -4.73 -7.62 -11.66
CA ASP A 173 -4.21 -6.98 -12.87
C ASP A 173 -3.47 -5.69 -12.51
N GLU A 174 -4.00 -4.89 -11.58
CA GLU A 174 -3.32 -3.70 -11.07
C GLU A 174 -2.01 -4.04 -10.35
N VAL A 175 -1.98 -5.14 -9.59
CA VAL A 175 -0.74 -5.65 -8.96
C VAL A 175 0.31 -5.98 -10.01
N LEU A 176 -0.08 -6.66 -11.09
CA LEU A 176 0.82 -7.04 -12.17
C LEU A 176 1.34 -5.81 -12.95
N GLU A 177 0.48 -4.84 -13.23
CA GLU A 177 0.88 -3.58 -13.85
C GLU A 177 1.84 -2.80 -12.96
N TRP A 178 1.52 -2.70 -11.66
CA TRP A 178 2.39 -2.05 -10.68
C TRP A 178 3.75 -2.74 -10.59
N GLN A 179 3.79 -4.07 -10.55
CA GLN A 179 5.03 -4.84 -10.49
C GLN A 179 5.90 -4.64 -11.76
N LYS A 180 5.28 -4.39 -12.92
CA LYS A 180 5.98 -4.18 -14.21
C LYS A 180 6.22 -2.70 -14.55
N ARG A 181 5.73 -1.77 -13.73
CA ARG A 181 5.85 -0.33 -14.04
C ARG A 181 7.29 0.10 -14.25
N PRO A 182 7.56 1.09 -15.13
CA PRO A 182 8.88 1.72 -15.24
C PRO A 182 9.34 2.31 -13.91
N LEU A 183 10.63 2.25 -13.66
CA LEU A 183 11.27 2.79 -12.47
C LEU A 183 12.21 3.94 -12.85
N GLU A 184 12.61 4.75 -11.86
CA GLU A 184 13.60 5.79 -12.06
C GLU A 184 14.96 5.17 -12.45
N PRO A 185 15.74 5.85 -13.30
CA PRO A 185 17.01 5.31 -13.76
C PRO A 185 18.08 5.26 -12.66
N LEU A 186 17.92 6.02 -11.59
CA LEU A 186 18.86 6.07 -10.47
C LEU A 186 18.12 6.04 -9.14
N TYR A 187 18.56 5.16 -8.26
CA TYR A 187 18.23 5.18 -6.84
C TYR A 187 19.52 5.26 -6.03
N PRO A 188 19.85 6.42 -5.40
CA PRO A 188 21.04 6.54 -4.55
C PRO A 188 21.12 5.45 -3.47
N ILE A 189 19.98 5.04 -2.90
CA ILE A 189 19.94 3.98 -1.91
C ILE A 189 18.80 3.01 -2.24
N LEU A 190 19.13 1.72 -2.22
CA LEU A 190 18.17 0.61 -2.33
C LEU A 190 18.21 -0.22 -1.05
N TYR A 191 17.07 -0.37 -0.39
CA TYR A 191 16.88 -1.29 0.74
C TYR A 191 16.19 -2.56 0.27
N LEU A 192 16.68 -3.69 0.72
CA LEU A 192 16.04 -4.98 0.53
C LEU A 192 15.91 -5.71 1.86
N ASP A 193 14.71 -6.14 2.19
CA ASP A 193 14.40 -6.87 3.41
C ASP A 193 13.26 -7.85 3.16
N ALA A 194 13.12 -8.83 4.05
CA ALA A 194 12.09 -9.84 3.96
C ALA A 194 11.21 -9.91 5.20
N ILE A 195 9.97 -10.28 5.00
CA ILE A 195 9.05 -10.68 6.06
C ILE A 195 8.66 -12.15 5.87
N ILE A 196 8.66 -12.90 6.96
CA ILE A 196 8.20 -14.28 6.92
C ILE A 196 6.68 -14.31 6.97
N ILE A 197 6.10 -14.97 6.00
CA ILE A 197 4.67 -15.22 5.85
C ILE A 197 4.41 -16.73 5.86
N LYS A 198 3.19 -17.11 6.21
CA LYS A 198 2.76 -18.52 6.15
C LYS A 198 1.89 -18.71 4.93
N VAL A 199 2.27 -19.62 4.06
CA VAL A 199 1.53 -19.93 2.81
C VAL A 199 1.23 -21.42 2.77
N ARG A 200 0.02 -21.74 2.35
CA ARG A 200 -0.38 -23.14 2.11
C ARG A 200 0.21 -23.61 0.79
N ASP A 201 0.92 -24.72 0.86
CA ASP A 201 1.46 -25.44 -0.29
C ASP A 201 0.97 -26.89 -0.22
N GLY A 202 0.03 -27.23 -1.09
CA GLY A 202 -0.71 -28.50 -1.01
C GLY A 202 -1.45 -28.63 0.33
N HIS A 203 -1.09 -29.66 1.12
CA HIS A 203 -1.71 -29.94 2.41
C HIS A 203 -0.97 -29.36 3.61
N GLN A 204 0.15 -28.66 3.40
CA GLN A 204 1.00 -28.12 4.48
C GLN A 204 1.05 -26.60 4.44
N VAL A 205 1.22 -26.00 5.60
CA VAL A 205 1.49 -24.57 5.74
C VAL A 205 2.99 -24.40 5.95
N GLN A 206 3.64 -23.70 5.02
CA GLN A 206 5.07 -23.46 5.03
C GLN A 206 5.38 -21.98 5.27
N ASN A 207 6.52 -21.71 5.89
CA ASN A 207 7.07 -20.37 5.97
C ASN A 207 7.70 -20.01 4.64
N ARG A 208 7.32 -18.85 4.06
CA ARG A 208 7.94 -18.27 2.89
C ARG A 208 8.44 -16.87 3.18
N ALA A 209 9.47 -16.45 2.48
CA ALA A 209 9.96 -15.09 2.56
C ALA A 209 9.25 -14.22 1.51
N ALA A 210 8.66 -13.12 1.96
CA ALA A 210 8.18 -12.06 1.08
C ALA A 210 9.22 -10.93 1.10
N HIS A 211 9.96 -10.80 0.01
CA HIS A 211 11.01 -9.82 -0.17
C HIS A 211 10.41 -8.51 -0.69
N ILE A 212 10.84 -7.41 -0.12
CA ILE A 212 10.38 -6.07 -0.46
C ILE A 212 11.59 -5.21 -0.76
N ALA A 213 11.61 -4.58 -1.94
CA ALA A 213 12.61 -3.60 -2.31
C ALA A 213 12.06 -2.18 -2.15
N VAL A 214 12.83 -1.31 -1.50
CA VAL A 214 12.51 0.11 -1.30
C VAL A 214 13.67 0.94 -1.82
N GLY A 215 13.43 1.74 -2.86
CA GLY A 215 14.38 2.70 -3.41
C GLY A 215 14.17 4.09 -2.83
N VAL A 216 15.26 4.82 -2.59
CA VAL A 216 15.24 6.26 -2.28
C VAL A 216 15.61 7.01 -3.55
N ASP A 217 14.74 7.91 -4.00
CA ASP A 217 14.98 8.73 -5.18
C ASP A 217 15.88 9.95 -4.88
N MET A 218 16.13 10.78 -5.88
CA MET A 218 16.96 11.99 -5.75
C MET A 218 16.36 13.04 -4.82
N GLU A 219 15.06 13.06 -4.66
CA GLU A 219 14.31 13.93 -3.73
C GLU A 219 14.30 13.39 -2.30
N GLY A 220 14.82 12.17 -2.07
CA GLY A 220 14.83 11.49 -0.78
C GLY A 220 13.52 10.81 -0.42
N ILE A 221 12.64 10.63 -1.38
CA ILE A 221 11.37 9.94 -1.21
C ILE A 221 11.61 8.43 -1.37
N LYS A 222 11.01 7.66 -0.49
CA LYS A 222 11.10 6.20 -0.49
C LYS A 222 9.97 5.59 -1.30
N HIS A 223 10.29 4.75 -2.24
CA HIS A 223 9.33 4.04 -3.09
C HIS A 223 9.48 2.55 -2.93
N VAL A 224 8.36 1.83 -2.76
CA VAL A 224 8.37 0.38 -2.84
C VAL A 224 8.49 -0.02 -4.32
N LEU A 225 9.57 -0.67 -4.69
CA LEU A 225 9.89 -1.00 -6.09
C LEU A 225 9.28 -2.33 -6.53
N GLY A 226 9.12 -3.29 -5.62
CA GLY A 226 8.55 -4.59 -5.92
C GLY A 226 8.38 -5.46 -4.68
N ILE A 227 7.62 -6.56 -4.85
CA ILE A 227 7.35 -7.58 -3.85
C ILE A 227 7.54 -8.94 -4.52
N TRP A 228 8.37 -9.81 -3.93
CA TRP A 228 8.61 -11.16 -4.43
C TRP A 228 8.39 -12.15 -3.30
N VAL A 229 7.57 -13.17 -3.55
CA VAL A 229 7.32 -14.27 -2.60
C VAL A 229 7.94 -15.53 -3.17
N GLU A 230 8.87 -16.14 -2.43
CA GLU A 230 9.61 -17.30 -2.91
C GLU A 230 9.78 -18.35 -1.81
N ALA A 231 9.83 -19.61 -2.23
CA ALA A 231 10.02 -20.75 -1.33
C ALA A 231 11.47 -20.91 -0.88
N SER A 232 12.43 -20.52 -1.72
CA SER A 232 13.85 -20.64 -1.44
C SER A 232 14.62 -19.42 -1.92
N GLU A 233 15.49 -18.90 -1.06
CA GLU A 233 16.41 -17.82 -1.37
C GLU A 233 17.72 -18.41 -1.92
N GLY A 234 18.17 -17.90 -3.05
CA GLY A 234 19.44 -18.31 -3.65
C GLY A 234 19.94 -17.31 -4.68
N ALA A 235 21.18 -17.49 -5.14
CA ALA A 235 21.81 -16.58 -6.09
C ALA A 235 20.98 -16.39 -7.37
N LYS A 236 20.30 -17.44 -7.85
CA LYS A 236 19.41 -17.37 -9.03
C LYS A 236 18.21 -16.47 -8.81
N PHE A 237 17.59 -16.56 -7.64
CA PHE A 237 16.47 -15.69 -7.27
C PHE A 237 16.88 -14.23 -7.24
N TRP A 238 18.00 -13.93 -6.57
CA TRP A 238 18.52 -12.56 -6.48
C TRP A 238 18.95 -11.99 -7.82
N ALA A 239 19.58 -12.80 -8.67
CA ALA A 239 19.90 -12.41 -10.04
C ALA A 239 18.62 -12.04 -10.82
N GLY A 240 17.53 -12.80 -10.63
CA GLY A 240 16.22 -12.50 -11.21
C GLY A 240 15.65 -11.17 -10.73
N VAL A 241 15.68 -10.90 -9.41
CA VAL A 241 15.20 -9.64 -8.82
C VAL A 241 16.00 -8.43 -9.34
N CYS A 242 17.33 -8.52 -9.35
CA CYS A 242 18.18 -7.44 -9.86
C CYS A 242 17.95 -7.20 -11.36
N ALA A 243 17.85 -8.28 -12.16
CA ALA A 243 17.55 -8.17 -13.59
C ALA A 243 16.16 -7.57 -13.86
N GLU A 244 15.14 -7.93 -13.08
CA GLU A 244 13.79 -7.34 -13.18
C GLU A 244 13.83 -5.83 -12.92
N LEU A 245 14.49 -5.39 -11.84
CA LEU A 245 14.64 -3.96 -11.53
C LEU A 245 15.39 -3.22 -12.64
N ALA A 246 16.47 -3.80 -13.16
CA ALA A 246 17.22 -3.22 -14.28
C ALA A 246 16.39 -3.13 -15.56
N ASN A 247 15.63 -4.17 -15.91
CA ASN A 247 14.72 -4.19 -17.07
C ASN A 247 13.61 -3.16 -16.96
N ARG A 248 13.18 -2.83 -15.75
CA ARG A 248 12.20 -1.79 -15.46
C ARG A 248 12.78 -0.38 -15.47
N GLY A 249 14.07 -0.23 -15.71
CA GLY A 249 14.71 1.06 -15.94
C GLY A 249 15.79 1.46 -14.95
N VAL A 250 16.03 0.72 -13.86
CA VAL A 250 17.06 1.04 -12.87
C VAL A 250 18.46 0.81 -13.47
N LYS A 251 19.11 1.89 -13.89
CA LYS A 251 20.43 1.86 -14.53
C LYS A 251 21.57 1.87 -13.52
N ASP A 252 21.36 2.56 -12.38
CA ASP A 252 22.40 2.74 -11.37
C ASP A 252 21.83 2.77 -9.94
N VAL A 253 22.62 2.23 -8.99
CA VAL A 253 22.36 2.26 -7.55
C VAL A 253 23.70 2.51 -6.84
N LEU A 254 23.79 3.51 -5.96
CA LEU A 254 25.04 3.77 -5.24
C LEU A 254 25.25 2.81 -4.08
N ILE A 255 24.23 2.64 -3.24
CA ILE A 255 24.29 1.85 -2.01
C ILE A 255 23.12 0.89 -1.96
N VAL A 256 23.40 -0.39 -1.78
CA VAL A 256 22.40 -1.43 -1.57
C VAL A 256 22.50 -1.92 -0.14
N CYS A 257 21.44 -1.70 0.64
CA CYS A 257 21.34 -2.15 2.03
C CYS A 257 20.47 -3.41 2.11
N CYS A 258 21.02 -4.52 2.58
CA CYS A 258 20.32 -5.80 2.70
C CYS A 258 20.62 -6.48 4.04
N ASP A 259 19.80 -7.49 4.40
CA ASP A 259 20.11 -8.42 5.49
C ASP A 259 20.96 -9.54 4.90
N GLY A 260 22.17 -9.72 5.35
CA GLY A 260 23.19 -10.75 5.06
C GLY A 260 22.83 -11.93 4.11
N LEU A 261 22.10 -11.66 3.03
CA LEU A 261 21.52 -12.63 2.11
C LEU A 261 22.60 -13.30 1.25
N THR A 262 22.61 -14.63 1.22
CA THR A 262 23.59 -15.41 0.48
C THR A 262 23.34 -15.28 -1.05
N GLY A 263 24.40 -14.96 -1.82
CA GLY A 263 24.32 -14.81 -3.28
C GLY A 263 23.76 -13.47 -3.75
N PHE A 264 23.31 -12.61 -2.83
CA PHE A 264 22.79 -11.30 -3.18
C PHE A 264 23.90 -10.28 -3.55
N PRO A 265 25.01 -10.18 -2.81
CA PRO A 265 26.10 -9.29 -3.20
C PRO A 265 26.63 -9.57 -4.62
N GLU A 266 26.73 -10.84 -4.97
CA GLU A 266 27.18 -11.27 -6.30
C GLU A 266 26.17 -10.89 -7.41
N ALA A 267 24.87 -11.01 -7.12
CA ALA A 267 23.81 -10.58 -8.04
C ALA A 267 23.82 -9.06 -8.26
N VAL A 268 24.02 -8.29 -7.19
CA VAL A 268 24.15 -6.82 -7.26
C VAL A 268 25.40 -6.43 -8.07
N ALA A 269 26.54 -7.04 -7.78
CA ALA A 269 27.80 -6.76 -8.50
C ALA A 269 27.72 -7.09 -10.00
N ALA A 270 26.96 -8.13 -10.36
CA ALA A 270 26.72 -8.49 -11.76
C ALA A 270 25.80 -7.49 -12.48
N THR A 271 24.85 -6.88 -11.78
CA THR A 271 23.86 -5.95 -12.36
C THR A 271 24.32 -4.50 -12.30
N TRP A 272 24.82 -4.08 -11.12
CA TRP A 272 25.35 -2.72 -10.86
C TRP A 272 26.75 -2.80 -10.27
N PRO A 273 27.78 -2.99 -11.09
CA PRO A 273 29.17 -3.23 -10.63
C PRO A 273 29.74 -2.12 -9.74
N ALA A 274 29.26 -0.90 -9.90
CA ALA A 274 29.69 0.26 -9.12
C ALA A 274 28.87 0.48 -7.82
N ALA A 275 27.92 -0.40 -7.50
CA ALA A 275 27.13 -0.31 -6.29
C ALA A 275 27.90 -0.87 -5.09
N THR A 276 27.80 -0.19 -3.95
CA THR A 276 28.34 -0.69 -2.68
C THR A 276 27.24 -1.48 -1.95
N VAL A 277 27.50 -2.78 -1.71
CA VAL A 277 26.60 -3.61 -0.92
C VAL A 277 26.94 -3.46 0.55
N GLN A 278 25.93 -3.08 1.33
CA GLN A 278 26.04 -2.84 2.76
C GLN A 278 25.11 -3.76 3.55
N THR A 279 25.66 -4.56 4.45
CA THR A 279 24.84 -5.32 5.41
C THR A 279 24.21 -4.39 6.44
N CYS A 280 22.95 -4.61 6.74
CA CYS A 280 22.22 -3.85 7.75
C CYS A 280 22.89 -3.96 9.13
N VAL A 281 23.40 -2.85 9.64
CA VAL A 281 24.08 -2.79 10.96
C VAL A 281 23.11 -3.19 12.08
N VAL A 282 21.84 -2.81 11.99
CA VAL A 282 20.83 -3.16 13.00
C VAL A 282 20.59 -4.67 13.05
N HIS A 283 20.57 -5.34 11.88
CA HIS A 283 20.44 -6.81 11.83
C HIS A 283 21.67 -7.51 12.41
N LEU A 284 22.87 -6.99 12.14
CA LEU A 284 24.11 -7.50 12.75
C LEU A 284 24.08 -7.36 14.27
N ILE A 285 23.65 -6.19 14.80
CA ILE A 285 23.46 -5.97 16.23
C ILE A 285 22.43 -6.95 16.81
N ARG A 286 21.27 -7.11 16.17
CA ARG A 286 20.24 -8.07 16.63
C ARG A 286 20.73 -9.50 16.63
N ALA A 287 21.45 -9.92 15.60
CA ALA A 287 22.04 -11.24 15.52
C ALA A 287 23.04 -11.47 16.68
N SER A 288 23.87 -10.47 16.96
CA SER A 288 24.84 -10.54 18.07
C SER A 288 24.16 -10.59 19.46
N MET A 289 22.95 -10.00 19.62
CA MET A 289 22.19 -10.03 20.88
C MET A 289 21.44 -11.35 21.13
N ARG A 290 21.34 -12.24 20.14
CA ARG A 290 20.59 -13.51 20.25
C ARG A 290 21.10 -14.42 21.38
N PHE A 291 22.40 -14.40 21.65
CA PHE A 291 23.06 -15.24 22.59
C PHE A 291 23.22 -14.60 23.97
N ILE A 292 22.68 -13.41 24.21
CA ILE A 292 22.87 -12.62 25.41
C ILE A 292 21.66 -12.70 26.33
N GLY A 293 21.90 -12.99 27.63
CA GLY A 293 20.87 -12.94 28.65
C GLY A 293 20.25 -11.53 28.75
N TYR A 294 18.95 -11.46 29.02
CA TYR A 294 18.19 -10.22 29.04
C TYR A 294 18.83 -9.09 29.86
N GLN A 295 19.37 -9.45 31.05
CA GLN A 295 20.00 -8.49 31.99
C GLN A 295 21.25 -7.80 31.41
N ASP A 296 22.01 -8.49 30.55
CA ASP A 296 23.25 -7.97 29.99
C ASP A 296 23.09 -7.32 28.60
N ARG A 297 21.94 -7.47 27.95
CA ARG A 297 21.72 -6.92 26.58
C ARG A 297 22.04 -5.44 26.49
N LYS A 298 21.58 -4.63 27.44
CA LYS A 298 21.82 -3.18 27.45
C LYS A 298 23.32 -2.86 27.62
N LYS A 299 24.02 -3.61 28.49
CA LYS A 299 25.44 -3.43 28.70
C LYS A 299 26.26 -3.79 27.47
N VAL A 300 25.96 -4.94 26.85
CA VAL A 300 26.64 -5.38 25.62
C VAL A 300 26.33 -4.44 24.45
N ALA A 301 25.10 -3.99 24.30
CA ALA A 301 24.75 -3.01 23.25
C ALA A 301 25.55 -1.70 23.43
N SER A 302 25.70 -1.22 24.67
CA SER A 302 26.51 -0.04 24.95
C SER A 302 27.99 -0.27 24.67
N ALA A 303 28.53 -1.43 25.02
CA ALA A 303 29.94 -1.79 24.83
C ALA A 303 30.29 -2.01 23.33
N LEU A 304 29.33 -2.45 22.50
CA LEU A 304 29.51 -2.60 21.07
C LEU A 304 29.31 -1.27 20.28
N ARG A 305 28.74 -0.24 20.89
CA ARG A 305 28.49 1.03 20.23
C ARG A 305 29.74 1.66 19.60
N PRO A 306 30.91 1.69 20.24
CA PRO A 306 32.14 2.22 19.63
C PRO A 306 32.50 1.56 18.31
N VAL A 307 32.18 0.28 18.10
CA VAL A 307 32.51 -0.46 16.87
C VAL A 307 31.80 0.17 15.67
N TYR A 308 30.47 0.37 15.74
CA TYR A 308 29.70 0.86 14.60
C TYR A 308 29.57 2.39 14.53
N THR A 309 30.06 3.11 15.54
CA THR A 309 30.18 4.56 15.52
C THR A 309 31.60 5.05 15.25
N ALA A 310 32.54 4.13 15.04
CA ALA A 310 33.94 4.42 14.78
C ALA A 310 34.11 5.32 13.53
N PRO A 311 35.09 6.22 13.51
CA PRO A 311 35.35 7.08 12.35
C PRO A 311 35.93 6.28 11.17
N THR A 312 36.72 5.26 11.42
CA THR A 312 37.44 4.44 10.43
C THR A 312 37.28 2.95 10.71
N ALA A 313 37.64 2.11 9.76
CA ALA A 313 37.65 0.66 9.89
C ALA A 313 38.66 0.21 10.98
N ASP A 314 39.83 0.84 11.03
CA ASP A 314 40.88 0.52 12.04
C ASP A 314 40.38 0.84 13.46
N ALA A 315 39.79 2.00 13.67
CA ALA A 315 39.21 2.37 14.97
C ALA A 315 38.03 1.45 15.35
N ALA A 316 37.27 0.93 14.39
CA ALA A 316 36.22 -0.05 14.64
C ALA A 316 36.82 -1.41 15.02
N GLN A 317 37.92 -1.81 14.38
CA GLN A 317 38.66 -3.02 14.68
C GLN A 317 39.22 -2.97 16.14
N ASP A 318 39.87 -1.87 16.51
CA ASP A 318 40.38 -1.64 17.86
C ASP A 318 39.26 -1.70 18.90
N ALA A 319 38.11 -1.12 18.60
CA ALA A 319 36.92 -1.15 19.46
C ALA A 319 36.37 -2.58 19.63
N LEU A 320 36.35 -3.39 18.57
CA LEU A 320 35.92 -4.78 18.62
C LEU A 320 36.92 -5.63 19.41
N ASP A 321 38.23 -5.41 19.24
CA ASP A 321 39.28 -6.09 19.97
C ASP A 321 39.23 -5.76 21.50
N ALA A 322 38.99 -4.50 21.81
CA ALA A 322 38.76 -4.05 23.18
C ALA A 322 37.50 -4.70 23.81
N PHE A 323 36.42 -4.81 23.03
CA PHE A 323 35.22 -5.52 23.47
C PHE A 323 35.50 -7.01 23.72
N GLU A 324 36.20 -7.68 22.79
CA GLU A 324 36.58 -9.09 22.92
C GLU A 324 37.42 -9.34 24.18
N ALA A 325 38.36 -8.46 24.49
CA ALA A 325 39.22 -8.53 25.71
C ALA A 325 38.45 -8.21 27.00
N SER A 326 37.28 -7.63 26.96
CA SER A 326 36.46 -7.27 28.11
C SER A 326 35.81 -8.50 28.79
N ASP A 327 35.32 -8.32 30.01
CA ASP A 327 34.56 -9.37 30.73
C ASP A 327 33.29 -9.78 29.99
N LEU A 328 32.63 -8.83 29.32
CA LEU A 328 31.47 -9.10 28.52
C LEU A 328 31.81 -9.89 27.25
N GLY A 329 32.92 -9.55 26.56
CA GLY A 329 33.40 -10.28 25.41
C GLY A 329 33.78 -11.73 25.76
N ARG A 330 34.48 -11.94 26.86
CA ARG A 330 34.80 -13.28 27.38
C ARG A 330 33.56 -14.07 27.76
N LYS A 331 32.55 -13.41 28.36
CA LYS A 331 31.27 -14.05 28.73
C LYS A 331 30.43 -14.43 27.52
N TYR A 332 30.50 -13.66 26.45
CA TYR A 332 29.68 -13.83 25.26
C TYR A 332 30.47 -14.00 23.94
N PRO A 333 31.31 -15.04 23.83
CA PRO A 333 32.20 -15.23 22.67
C PRO A 333 31.42 -15.44 21.36
N ALA A 334 30.16 -15.91 21.41
CA ALA A 334 29.31 -16.03 20.26
C ALA A 334 28.96 -14.66 19.64
N THR A 335 28.83 -13.63 20.47
CA THR A 335 28.62 -12.24 20.00
C THR A 335 29.86 -11.76 19.23
N VAL A 336 31.05 -11.94 19.76
CA VAL A 336 32.32 -11.59 19.09
C VAL A 336 32.41 -12.29 17.75
N ARG A 337 32.20 -13.61 17.72
CA ARG A 337 32.20 -14.39 16.45
C ARG A 337 31.21 -13.85 15.41
N THR A 338 30.02 -13.42 15.85
CA THR A 338 29.02 -12.83 14.93
C THR A 338 29.56 -11.58 14.26
N TRP A 339 30.25 -10.70 14.98
CA TRP A 339 30.89 -9.50 14.43
C TRP A 339 32.08 -9.83 13.54
N ARG A 340 32.95 -10.76 13.95
CA ARG A 340 34.09 -11.22 13.14
C ARG A 340 33.64 -11.83 11.80
N ASN A 341 32.62 -12.70 11.83
CA ASN A 341 32.08 -13.33 10.63
C ASN A 341 31.36 -12.34 9.71
N GLY A 342 30.78 -11.28 10.26
CA GLY A 342 30.12 -10.21 9.51
C GLY A 342 31.03 -9.07 9.10
N TRP A 343 32.31 -9.10 9.46
CA TRP A 343 33.22 -7.97 9.38
C TRP A 343 33.34 -7.39 7.96
N GLU A 344 33.69 -8.19 6.98
CA GLU A 344 33.85 -7.78 5.58
C GLU A 344 32.58 -7.16 4.99
N LYS A 345 31.41 -7.61 5.45
CA LYS A 345 30.10 -7.08 5.03
C LYS A 345 29.70 -5.82 5.79
N PHE A 346 30.33 -5.54 6.92
CA PHE A 346 30.09 -4.39 7.77
C PHE A 346 31.01 -3.20 7.42
N ILE A 347 32.29 -3.44 7.11
CA ILE A 347 33.29 -2.40 6.88
C ILE A 347 32.86 -1.34 5.85
N PRO A 348 32.18 -1.67 4.73
CA PRO A 348 31.80 -0.68 3.73
C PRO A 348 30.98 0.48 4.32
N PHE A 349 30.20 0.23 5.39
CA PHE A 349 29.46 1.24 6.13
C PHE A 349 30.36 2.37 6.65
N LEU A 350 31.55 2.03 7.13
CA LEU A 350 32.49 2.98 7.73
C LEU A 350 33.19 3.86 6.70
N ALA A 351 33.18 3.50 5.43
CA ALA A 351 33.70 4.34 4.34
C ALA A 351 32.81 5.55 4.03
N PHE A 352 31.52 5.50 4.41
CA PHE A 352 30.61 6.60 4.13
C PHE A 352 30.74 7.73 5.18
N PRO A 353 30.56 8.99 4.76
CA PRO A 353 30.50 10.12 5.66
C PRO A 353 29.31 10.06 6.65
N PRO A 354 29.40 10.71 7.84
CA PRO A 354 28.40 10.62 8.89
C PRO A 354 26.95 10.90 8.47
N PRO A 355 26.63 11.89 7.59
CA PRO A 355 25.27 12.13 7.13
C PRO A 355 24.69 10.92 6.36
N VAL A 356 25.50 10.29 5.51
CA VAL A 356 25.10 9.10 4.74
C VAL A 356 24.96 7.90 5.68
N ARG A 357 25.95 7.68 6.59
CA ARG A 357 25.87 6.60 7.58
C ARG A 357 24.58 6.66 8.40
N ARG A 358 24.10 7.86 8.78
CA ARG A 358 22.87 8.05 9.55
C ARG A 358 21.65 7.51 8.81
N ILE A 359 21.62 7.62 7.50
CA ILE A 359 20.52 7.14 6.66
C ILE A 359 20.60 5.63 6.46
N ILE A 360 21.79 5.10 6.12
CA ILE A 360 21.98 3.67 5.83
C ILE A 360 22.14 2.80 7.09
N TYR A 361 22.47 3.41 8.24
CA TYR A 361 22.56 2.72 9.51
C TYR A 361 21.22 2.13 9.96
N THR A 362 20.14 2.89 9.74
CA THR A 362 18.81 2.50 10.15
C THR A 362 18.01 2.05 8.93
N THR A 363 17.71 0.78 8.87
CA THR A 363 16.62 0.28 8.00
C THR A 363 15.23 0.70 8.51
N ASN A 364 15.14 1.73 9.38
CA ASN A 364 13.87 2.22 9.93
C ASN A 364 12.81 2.49 8.86
N ALA A 365 13.24 2.82 7.65
CA ALA A 365 12.37 3.01 6.51
C ALA A 365 11.61 1.75 6.16
N ILE A 366 12.36 0.67 5.87
CA ILE A 366 11.79 -0.62 5.52
C ILE A 366 11.29 -1.36 6.77
N GLU A 367 11.95 -1.20 7.93
CA GLU A 367 11.49 -1.78 9.20
C GLU A 367 10.13 -1.25 9.63
N SER A 368 9.88 0.06 9.49
CA SER A 368 8.57 0.66 9.78
C SER A 368 7.49 0.10 8.86
N LEU A 369 7.79 -0.06 7.56
CA LEU A 369 6.90 -0.70 6.61
C LEU A 369 6.63 -2.16 7.01
N ASN A 370 7.70 -2.93 7.23
CA ASN A 370 7.62 -4.34 7.60
C ASN A 370 6.89 -4.55 8.94
N TYR A 371 7.03 -3.65 9.91
CA TYR A 371 6.28 -3.70 11.15
C TYR A 371 4.76 -3.57 10.91
N GLN A 372 4.35 -2.62 10.07
CA GLN A 372 2.94 -2.42 9.72
C GLN A 372 2.40 -3.62 8.94
N LEU A 373 3.16 -4.14 7.98
CA LEU A 373 2.79 -5.33 7.23
C LEU A 373 2.66 -6.56 8.13
N ARG A 374 3.61 -6.79 9.05
CA ARG A 374 3.52 -7.89 10.04
C ARG A 374 2.28 -7.79 10.91
N LYS A 375 1.85 -6.56 11.29
CA LYS A 375 0.62 -6.34 12.05
C LYS A 375 -0.62 -6.79 11.26
N ILE A 376 -0.68 -6.46 9.97
CA ILE A 376 -1.77 -6.84 9.06
C ILE A 376 -1.78 -8.36 8.82
N ILE A 377 -0.61 -8.95 8.56
CA ILE A 377 -0.45 -10.38 8.27
C ILE A 377 -0.78 -11.23 9.49
N LYS A 378 -0.47 -10.77 10.71
CA LYS A 378 -0.67 -11.53 11.96
C LYS A 378 -2.12 -12.01 12.11
N ASN A 379 -3.08 -11.24 11.64
CA ASN A 379 -4.51 -11.56 11.75
C ASN A 379 -4.95 -12.69 10.79
N ARG A 380 -4.13 -13.01 9.78
CA ARG A 380 -4.51 -13.95 8.71
C ARG A 380 -4.19 -15.42 8.99
N GLY A 381 -3.35 -15.73 9.94
CA GLY A 381 -2.87 -17.09 10.17
C GLY A 381 -2.01 -17.64 9.03
N HIS A 382 -2.58 -17.87 7.85
CA HIS A 382 -1.86 -18.29 6.63
C HIS A 382 -2.59 -17.82 5.36
N PHE A 383 -1.85 -17.76 4.25
CA PHE A 383 -2.37 -17.46 2.91
C PHE A 383 -2.68 -18.75 2.15
N PRO A 384 -3.71 -18.78 1.30
CA PRO A 384 -4.03 -19.96 0.49
C PRO A 384 -2.97 -20.25 -0.58
N ASN A 385 -2.28 -19.22 -1.10
CA ASN A 385 -1.21 -19.31 -2.11
C ASN A 385 -0.37 -18.02 -2.10
N ASP A 386 0.71 -17.98 -2.87
CA ASP A 386 1.62 -16.84 -2.97
C ASP A 386 0.94 -15.60 -3.57
N GLN A 387 0.07 -15.79 -4.56
CA GLN A 387 -0.65 -14.70 -5.21
C GLN A 387 -1.56 -13.95 -4.23
N ALA A 388 -2.26 -14.66 -3.35
CA ALA A 388 -3.07 -14.06 -2.29
C ALA A 388 -2.20 -13.27 -1.28
N ALA A 389 -0.97 -13.72 -1.03
CA ALA A 389 -0.02 -13.01 -0.19
C ALA A 389 0.45 -11.72 -0.86
N VAL A 390 0.88 -11.77 -2.12
CA VAL A 390 1.30 -10.59 -2.88
C VAL A 390 0.16 -9.57 -2.98
N LYS A 391 -1.06 -10.01 -3.27
CA LYS A 391 -2.26 -9.17 -3.33
C LYS A 391 -2.48 -8.39 -2.04
N LEU A 392 -2.47 -9.08 -0.89
CA LEU A 392 -2.66 -8.40 0.39
C LEU A 392 -1.51 -7.45 0.71
N LEU A 393 -0.27 -7.87 0.50
CA LEU A 393 0.90 -7.05 0.75
C LEU A 393 0.88 -5.77 -0.09
N TRP A 394 0.53 -5.88 -1.37
CA TRP A 394 0.40 -4.73 -2.26
C TRP A 394 -0.69 -3.75 -1.80
N LEU A 395 -1.90 -4.24 -1.50
CA LEU A 395 -2.99 -3.42 -0.99
C LEU A 395 -2.62 -2.73 0.34
N ALA A 396 -1.97 -3.46 1.24
CA ALA A 396 -1.52 -2.91 2.51
C ALA A 396 -0.44 -1.83 2.30
N ILE A 397 0.51 -2.03 1.39
CA ILE A 397 1.53 -1.05 1.01
C ILE A 397 0.87 0.20 0.43
N CYS A 398 -0.08 0.05 -0.49
CA CYS A 398 -0.83 1.18 -1.06
C CYS A 398 -1.50 2.02 0.02
N ASN A 399 -2.20 1.38 0.97
CA ASN A 399 -2.86 2.08 2.07
C ASN A 399 -1.87 2.79 3.01
N ILE A 400 -0.75 2.15 3.33
CA ILE A 400 0.30 2.72 4.18
C ILE A 400 0.93 3.95 3.51
N GLU A 401 1.28 3.84 2.22
CA GLU A 401 1.93 4.91 1.47
C GLU A 401 0.97 6.07 1.19
N ASP A 402 -0.29 5.81 0.86
CA ASP A 402 -1.32 6.83 0.71
C ASP A 402 -1.52 7.64 2.00
N LYS A 403 -1.55 6.96 3.16
CA LYS A 403 -1.62 7.63 4.46
C LYS A 403 -0.40 8.52 4.71
N ARG A 404 0.80 7.99 4.47
CA ARG A 404 2.06 8.74 4.63
C ARG A 404 2.14 9.96 3.71
N ALA A 405 1.72 9.80 2.46
CA ALA A 405 1.67 10.89 1.50
C ALA A 405 0.63 11.97 1.90
N SER A 406 -0.52 11.55 2.43
CA SER A 406 -1.53 12.47 2.98
C SER A 406 -1.00 13.23 4.19
N ASP A 407 -0.32 12.56 5.11
CA ASP A 407 0.26 13.20 6.30
C ASP A 407 1.37 14.19 5.92
N ARG A 408 2.19 13.88 4.92
CA ARG A 408 3.19 14.81 4.37
C ARG A 408 2.53 16.04 3.74
N ALA A 409 1.50 15.85 2.91
CA ALA A 409 0.78 16.97 2.29
C ALA A 409 0.15 17.91 3.31
N LYS A 410 -0.36 17.39 4.44
CA LYS A 410 -0.87 18.20 5.55
C LYS A 410 0.24 19.04 6.22
N LEU A 411 1.42 18.46 6.44
CA LEU A 411 2.57 19.15 7.01
C LEU A 411 3.08 20.27 6.11
N GLU A 412 2.97 20.12 4.78
CA GLU A 412 3.34 21.12 3.77
C GLU A 412 2.22 22.14 3.51
N GLY A 413 1.09 22.09 4.24
CA GLY A 413 -0.07 22.98 4.04
C GLY A 413 -0.83 22.73 2.74
N ARG A 414 -0.60 21.58 2.08
CA ARG A 414 -1.27 21.18 0.85
C ARG A 414 -2.42 20.24 1.16
N THR A 415 -3.60 20.53 0.62
CA THR A 415 -4.74 19.61 0.67
C THR A 415 -4.56 18.59 -0.46
N ARG A 416 -4.30 17.33 -0.11
CA ARG A 416 -4.24 16.26 -1.11
C ARG A 416 -5.65 15.73 -1.36
N ASP A 417 -6.02 15.63 -2.63
CA ASP A 417 -7.26 14.95 -3.02
C ASP A 417 -7.08 13.42 -2.93
N ASN A 418 -7.72 12.80 -1.94
CA ASN A 418 -7.60 11.38 -1.62
C ASN A 418 -8.27 10.42 -2.65
N ARG A 419 -8.71 10.92 -3.81
CA ARG A 419 -9.62 10.18 -4.69
C ARG A 419 -9.06 9.74 -6.03
N SER A 420 -7.76 9.76 -6.25
CA SER A 420 -7.22 9.12 -7.45
C SER A 420 -7.18 7.60 -7.25
N LYS A 421 -8.30 6.93 -7.51
CA LYS A 421 -8.44 5.47 -7.52
C LYS A 421 -8.02 4.87 -8.87
N THR A 422 -7.12 5.47 -9.59
CA THR A 422 -6.67 4.98 -10.89
C THR A 422 -5.27 4.38 -10.82
N VAL A 423 -5.08 3.36 -11.61
CA VAL A 423 -3.94 2.47 -11.86
C VAL A 423 -2.54 3.15 -11.94
N ASN A 424 -2.47 4.45 -12.04
CA ASN A 424 -1.25 5.25 -12.08
C ASN A 424 -0.89 5.93 -10.73
N LYS A 425 -1.29 5.37 -9.60
CA LYS A 425 -0.79 5.83 -8.30
C LYS A 425 0.70 5.56 -8.23
N LEU A 426 1.50 6.60 -8.41
CA LEU A 426 2.84 6.66 -7.85
C LEU A 426 2.67 6.51 -6.34
N ILE A 427 3.06 5.36 -5.80
CA ILE A 427 3.10 5.15 -4.37
C ILE A 427 4.25 5.98 -3.86
N GLU A 428 3.95 7.19 -3.43
CA GLU A 428 4.92 8.09 -2.85
C GLU A 428 5.14 7.70 -1.38
N GLY A 429 6.34 7.25 -1.07
CA GLY A 429 6.75 6.87 0.27
C GLY A 429 7.02 8.04 1.22
N THR A 430 7.58 7.72 2.37
CA THR A 430 8.05 8.71 3.36
C THR A 430 9.34 9.37 2.92
N PHE A 431 9.45 10.67 3.24
CA PHE A 431 10.69 11.43 3.09
C PHE A 431 11.81 10.88 4.01
N THR A 432 13.03 10.89 3.51
CA THR A 432 14.21 10.46 4.26
C THR A 432 14.75 11.64 5.08
N GLN A 433 14.69 11.53 6.41
CA GLN A 433 15.19 12.59 7.28
C GLN A 433 16.70 12.80 7.12
N GLY A 434 17.13 14.06 6.98
CA GLY A 434 18.53 14.42 6.75
C GLY A 434 19.01 14.18 5.31
N TRP A 435 18.09 14.00 4.36
CA TRP A 435 18.41 13.69 2.97
C TRP A 435 19.24 14.78 2.28
N SER A 436 18.88 16.05 2.42
CA SER A 436 19.58 17.15 1.75
C SER A 436 21.08 17.20 2.11
N GLU A 437 21.42 16.96 3.40
CA GLU A 437 22.80 16.89 3.86
C GLU A 437 23.53 15.69 3.27
N ALA A 438 22.87 14.52 3.30
CA ALA A 438 23.44 13.30 2.75
C ALA A 438 23.60 13.35 1.23
N LEU A 439 22.60 13.87 0.50
CA LEU A 439 22.69 14.05 -0.94
C LEU A 439 23.84 14.99 -1.33
N GLY A 440 24.00 16.12 -0.63
CA GLY A 440 25.11 17.02 -0.87
C GLY A 440 26.47 16.33 -0.75
N VAL A 441 26.64 15.49 0.27
CA VAL A 441 27.86 14.70 0.46
C VAL A 441 28.00 13.59 -0.61
N LEU A 442 26.92 12.91 -0.98
CA LEU A 442 26.95 11.91 -2.05
C LEU A 442 27.32 12.53 -3.40
N VAL A 443 26.79 13.69 -3.72
CA VAL A 443 27.13 14.43 -4.96
C VAL A 443 28.62 14.78 -5.03
N LEU A 444 29.20 15.21 -3.90
CA LEU A 444 30.65 15.48 -3.83
C LEU A 444 31.51 14.22 -4.03
N ASN A 445 31.05 13.07 -3.52
CA ASN A 445 31.79 11.82 -3.63
C ASN A 445 31.56 11.08 -4.97
N TYR A 446 30.40 11.30 -5.60
CA TYR A 446 29.99 10.63 -6.84
C TYR A 446 29.46 11.61 -7.90
N PRO A 447 30.24 12.66 -8.27
CA PRO A 447 29.77 13.72 -9.15
C PRO A 447 29.35 13.21 -10.53
N ASP A 448 30.08 12.26 -11.10
CA ASP A 448 29.80 11.70 -12.42
C ASP A 448 28.54 10.85 -12.47
N ARG A 449 28.16 10.24 -11.34
CA ARG A 449 26.98 9.37 -11.22
C ARG A 449 25.72 10.14 -10.86
N LEU A 450 25.82 11.17 -10.03
CA LEU A 450 24.68 11.95 -9.54
C LEU A 450 24.45 13.25 -10.31
N GLY A 451 25.52 13.88 -10.82
CA GLY A 451 25.45 15.14 -11.55
C GLY A 451 24.40 15.18 -12.67
N PRO A 452 24.30 14.15 -13.53
CA PRO A 452 23.29 14.12 -14.59
C PRO A 452 21.82 14.14 -14.12
N TYR A 453 21.57 13.88 -12.84
CA TYR A 453 20.23 13.76 -12.27
C TYR A 453 19.84 14.92 -11.34
N LEU A 454 20.76 15.88 -11.05
CA LEU A 454 20.52 17.01 -10.15
C LEU A 454 19.56 18.08 -10.72
N ASN A 455 19.44 18.14 -12.06
CA ASN A 455 18.67 19.19 -12.76
C ASN A 455 17.44 18.63 -13.51
N ARG A 456 16.90 17.52 -13.06
CA ARG A 456 15.71 16.92 -13.66
C ARG A 456 14.45 17.25 -12.92
#